data_4da670b7e00bdc1bbed797a73c7d9151
#
_entry.id   4da670b7e00bdc1bbed797a73c7d9151
#
_cell.length_a   1.000
_cell.length_b   1.000
_cell.length_c   1.000
_cell.angle_alpha   90.00
_cell.angle_beta   90.00
_cell.angle_gamma   90.00
#
_symmetry.space_group_name_H-M   'P 1'
#
loop_
_entity.id
_entity.type
_entity.pdbx_description
1 polymer ?
#
loop_
_entity_poly.entity_id
_entity_poly.type
_entity_poly.pdbx_seq_one_letter_code
_entity_poly.pdbx_strand_id
1 'polypeptide(L)'
;MDQSKLIGLNFKRTFMVVLALCFLASCATTDIQITPVDELTFFYNIYSSQHEDYLSMANNPNTSEEQKVIMRKKKPILDSLAVLIPAFDKSLTNGTNTPEQKQAIYDLLNSLGE
;
A
#
# COMPACT_ATOMS: atom_id res chain seq x y z
N MET A 1 1.86 6.90 57.40
CA MET A 1 3.00 6.20 56.85
C MET A 1 2.66 5.38 55.63
N ASP A 2 1.50 4.80 55.61
CA ASP A 2 1.07 3.97 54.47
C ASP A 2 0.54 4.75 53.30
N GLN A 3 0.27 6.06 53.48
CA GLN A 3 -0.23 6.95 52.42
C GLN A 3 0.79 7.14 51.27
N SER A 4 2.07 7.17 51.58
CA SER A 4 3.11 7.30 50.54
C SER A 4 3.27 6.02 49.69
N LYS A 5 3.06 4.85 50.30
CA LYS A 5 3.02 3.58 49.56
C LYS A 5 1.76 3.43 48.72
N LEU A 6 0.61 3.89 49.28
CA LEU A 6 -0.65 3.91 48.55
C LEU A 6 -0.65 4.90 47.36
N ILE A 7 -0.04 6.06 47.52
CA ILE A 7 0.17 7.04 46.46
C ILE A 7 1.10 6.48 45.38
N GLY A 8 2.17 5.75 45.77
CA GLY A 8 3.08 5.10 44.82
C GLY A 8 2.41 3.96 44.03
N LEU A 9 1.54 3.19 44.69
CA LEU A 9 0.76 2.13 44.04
C LEU A 9 -0.29 2.71 43.09
N ASN A 10 -0.97 3.76 43.49
CA ASN A 10 -1.93 4.45 42.64
C ASN A 10 -1.25 5.14 41.46
N PHE A 11 -0.08 5.68 41.67
CA PHE A 11 0.72 6.28 40.60
C PHE A 11 1.12 5.25 39.54
N LYS A 12 1.58 4.06 39.96
CA LYS A 12 1.89 2.97 39.03
C LYS A 12 0.66 2.50 38.25
N ARG A 13 -0.49 2.36 38.92
CA ARG A 13 -1.76 2.00 38.26
C ARG A 13 -2.19 3.07 37.28
N THR A 14 -2.15 4.33 37.67
CA THR A 14 -2.51 5.46 36.82
C THR A 14 -1.55 5.54 35.62
N PHE A 15 -0.26 5.34 35.85
CA PHE A 15 0.74 5.33 34.80
C PHE A 15 0.51 4.19 33.79
N MET A 16 0.18 2.99 34.27
CA MET A 16 -0.13 1.84 33.41
C MET A 16 -1.39 2.06 32.59
N VAL A 17 -2.43 2.66 33.18
CA VAL A 17 -3.68 3.00 32.47
C VAL A 17 -3.42 4.08 31.42
N VAL A 18 -2.66 5.11 31.74
CA VAL A 18 -2.28 6.17 30.79
C VAL A 18 -1.43 5.58 29.65
N LEU A 19 -0.51 4.69 29.95
CA LEU A 19 0.29 4.01 28.93
C LEU A 19 -0.57 3.14 28.02
N ALA A 20 -1.51 2.39 28.57
CA ALA A 20 -2.46 1.59 27.81
C ALA A 20 -3.35 2.47 26.91
N LEU A 21 -3.81 3.61 27.41
CA LEU A 21 -4.59 4.57 26.64
C LEU A 21 -3.75 5.20 25.51
N CYS A 22 -2.48 5.48 25.76
CA CYS A 22 -1.56 5.97 24.73
C CYS A 22 -1.35 4.93 23.62
N PHE A 23 -1.25 3.65 23.96
CA PHE A 23 -1.18 2.58 22.98
C PHE A 23 -2.45 2.46 22.15
N LEU A 24 -3.61 2.57 22.78
CA LEU A 24 -4.91 2.56 22.07
C LEU A 24 -5.06 3.78 21.16
N ALA A 25 -4.64 4.95 21.60
CA ALA A 25 -4.64 6.17 20.80
C ALA A 25 -3.65 6.05 19.62
N SER A 26 -2.48 5.43 19.81
CA SER A 26 -1.54 5.15 18.72
C SER A 26 -2.11 4.19 17.71
N CYS A 27 -2.82 3.14 18.14
CA CYS A 27 -3.52 2.22 17.24
C CYS A 27 -4.66 2.92 16.49
N ALA A 28 -5.36 3.86 17.12
CA ALA A 28 -6.41 4.64 16.47
C ALA A 28 -5.85 5.67 15.48
N THR A 29 -4.64 6.20 15.73
CA THR A 29 -3.96 7.13 14.80
C THR A 29 -3.19 6.41 13.70
N THR A 30 -2.94 5.10 13.83
CA THR A 30 -2.38 4.30 12.74
C THR A 30 -3.42 3.85 11.72
N ASP A 31 -4.69 4.06 11.98
CA ASP A 31 -5.69 4.13 10.91
C ASP A 31 -5.45 5.42 10.10
N ILE A 32 -4.26 5.53 9.54
CA ILE A 32 -3.99 6.50 8.50
C ILE A 32 -4.93 6.11 7.36
N GLN A 33 -6.00 6.85 7.21
CA GLN A 33 -6.82 6.75 6.03
C GLN A 33 -5.95 7.16 4.86
N ILE A 34 -5.43 6.16 4.15
CA ILE A 34 -4.74 6.36 2.90
C ILE A 34 -5.74 7.09 2.00
N THR A 35 -5.45 8.33 1.67
CA THR A 35 -6.33 9.10 0.78
C THR A 35 -6.33 8.46 -0.61
N PRO A 36 -7.39 8.58 -1.39
CA PRO A 36 -7.39 8.07 -2.77
C PRO A 36 -6.26 8.62 -3.63
N VAL A 37 -5.79 9.84 -3.35
CA VAL A 37 -4.63 10.43 -4.02
C VAL A 37 -3.34 9.70 -3.67
N ASP A 38 -3.17 9.30 -2.40
CA ASP A 38 -2.02 8.53 -1.94
C ASP A 38 -2.02 7.13 -2.57
N GLU A 39 -3.18 6.50 -2.69
CA GLU A 39 -3.33 5.23 -3.38
C GLU A 39 -2.96 5.34 -4.85
N LEU A 40 -3.39 6.39 -5.51
CA LEU A 40 -3.07 6.66 -6.91
C LEU A 40 -1.55 6.83 -7.11
N THR A 41 -0.90 7.59 -6.24
CA THR A 41 0.55 7.77 -6.24
C THR A 41 1.27 6.42 -6.06
N PHE A 42 0.79 5.60 -5.14
CA PHE A 42 1.29 4.25 -4.91
C PHE A 42 1.15 3.38 -6.16
N PHE A 43 0.01 3.41 -6.82
CA PHE A 43 -0.23 2.66 -8.05
C PHE A 43 0.73 3.07 -9.17
N TYR A 44 0.92 4.36 -9.39
CA TYR A 44 1.84 4.87 -10.39
C TYR A 44 3.29 4.50 -10.08
N ASN A 45 3.69 4.56 -8.82
CA ASN A 45 5.06 4.23 -8.41
C ASN A 45 5.37 2.76 -8.66
N ILE A 46 4.47 1.85 -8.29
CA ILE A 46 4.66 0.42 -8.54
C ILE A 46 4.65 0.14 -10.04
N TYR A 47 3.69 0.70 -10.76
CA TYR A 47 3.60 0.53 -12.21
C TYR A 47 4.88 0.99 -12.90
N SER A 48 5.36 2.19 -12.58
CA SER A 48 6.59 2.74 -13.17
C SER A 48 7.80 1.87 -12.91
N SER A 49 7.96 1.40 -11.68
CA SER A 49 9.06 0.52 -11.29
C SER A 49 9.02 -0.80 -12.07
N GLN A 50 7.86 -1.44 -12.15
CA GLN A 50 7.68 -2.71 -12.85
C GLN A 50 7.85 -2.54 -14.36
N HIS A 51 7.37 -1.43 -14.91
CA HIS A 51 7.50 -1.12 -16.32
C HIS A 51 8.96 -0.86 -16.70
N GLU A 52 9.71 -0.14 -15.88
CA GLU A 52 11.14 0.08 -16.07
C GLU A 52 11.93 -1.24 -16.05
N ASP A 53 11.63 -2.12 -15.11
CA ASP A 53 12.24 -3.44 -15.02
C ASP A 53 11.92 -4.27 -16.27
N TYR A 54 10.68 -4.22 -16.73
CA TYR A 54 10.27 -4.88 -17.97
C TYR A 54 11.06 -4.36 -19.17
N LEU A 55 11.14 -3.04 -19.34
CA LEU A 55 11.88 -2.43 -20.44
C LEU A 55 13.38 -2.75 -20.38
N SER A 56 13.96 -2.77 -19.20
CA SER A 56 15.36 -3.14 -18.99
C SER A 56 15.62 -4.55 -19.49
N MET A 57 14.75 -5.50 -19.15
CA MET A 57 14.86 -6.88 -19.62
C MET A 57 14.60 -7.00 -21.14
N ALA A 58 13.61 -6.26 -21.66
CA ALA A 58 13.27 -6.27 -23.08
C ALA A 58 14.41 -5.75 -23.96
N ASN A 59 15.15 -4.77 -23.46
CA ASN A 59 16.26 -4.14 -24.19
C ASN A 59 17.60 -4.82 -23.97
N ASN A 60 17.67 -5.82 -23.09
CA ASN A 60 18.90 -6.55 -22.80
C ASN A 60 19.04 -7.75 -23.75
N PRO A 61 20.08 -7.81 -24.61
CA PRO A 61 20.28 -8.94 -25.51
C PRO A 61 20.62 -10.24 -24.78
N ASN A 62 21.02 -10.16 -23.51
CA ASN A 62 21.43 -11.32 -22.70
C ASN A 62 20.30 -11.83 -21.80
N THR A 63 19.05 -11.35 -21.98
CA THR A 63 17.91 -11.81 -21.20
C THR A 63 17.70 -13.32 -21.37
N SER A 64 17.66 -14.04 -20.26
CA SER A 64 17.49 -15.50 -20.25
C SER A 64 16.08 -15.91 -20.70
N GLU A 65 15.93 -17.17 -21.10
CA GLU A 65 14.60 -17.72 -21.46
C GLU A 65 13.64 -17.70 -20.28
N GLU A 66 14.13 -17.93 -19.05
CA GLU A 66 13.31 -17.82 -17.82
C GLU A 66 12.79 -16.40 -17.63
N GLN A 67 13.64 -15.40 -17.83
CA GLN A 67 13.24 -13.99 -17.75
C GLN A 67 12.22 -13.62 -18.83
N LYS A 68 12.37 -14.16 -20.04
CA LYS A 68 11.41 -13.95 -21.13
C LYS A 68 10.04 -14.52 -20.80
N VAL A 69 9.97 -15.67 -20.12
CA VAL A 69 8.71 -16.25 -19.65
C VAL A 69 8.04 -15.31 -18.64
N ILE A 70 8.81 -14.77 -17.69
CA ILE A 70 8.31 -13.80 -16.71
C ILE A 70 7.78 -12.54 -17.41
N MET A 71 8.51 -12.03 -18.39
CA MET A 71 8.10 -10.88 -19.19
C MET A 71 6.77 -11.11 -19.91
N ARG A 72 6.58 -12.28 -20.51
CA ARG A 72 5.33 -12.64 -21.19
C ARG A 72 4.14 -12.68 -20.23
N LYS A 73 4.35 -13.10 -18.98
CA LYS A 73 3.33 -13.06 -17.94
C LYS A 73 3.01 -11.64 -17.50
N LYS A 74 4.03 -10.79 -17.35
CA LYS A 74 3.88 -9.42 -16.85
C LYS A 74 3.26 -8.48 -17.89
N LYS A 75 3.54 -8.69 -19.16
CA LYS A 75 3.09 -7.79 -20.23
C LYS A 75 1.60 -7.52 -20.22
N PRO A 76 0.70 -8.53 -20.23
CA PRO A 76 -0.74 -8.26 -20.20
C PRO A 76 -1.20 -7.57 -18.92
N ILE A 77 -0.54 -7.85 -17.80
CA ILE A 77 -0.85 -7.18 -16.52
C ILE A 77 -0.47 -5.71 -16.59
N LEU A 78 0.73 -5.40 -17.07
CA LEU A 78 1.19 -4.02 -17.25
C LEU A 78 0.33 -3.26 -18.26
N ASP A 79 -0.07 -3.90 -19.35
CA ASP A 79 -0.96 -3.29 -20.35
C ASP A 79 -2.33 -2.96 -19.75
N SER A 80 -2.87 -3.83 -18.91
CA SER A 80 -4.14 -3.60 -18.19
C SER A 80 -4.00 -2.46 -17.18
N LEU A 81 -2.92 -2.42 -16.42
CA LEU A 81 -2.65 -1.35 -15.45
C LEU A 81 -2.50 0.00 -16.14
N ALA A 82 -1.88 0.03 -17.32
CA ALA A 82 -1.71 1.25 -18.11
C ALA A 82 -3.05 1.88 -18.52
N VAL A 83 -4.10 1.09 -18.57
CA VAL A 83 -5.47 1.56 -18.86
C VAL A 83 -6.24 1.87 -17.57
N LEU A 84 -6.14 0.99 -16.58
CA LEU A 84 -6.96 1.07 -15.35
C LEU A 84 -6.50 2.18 -14.41
N ILE A 85 -5.20 2.43 -14.28
CA ILE A 85 -4.70 3.46 -13.37
C ILE A 85 -5.13 4.87 -13.83
N PRO A 86 -4.94 5.28 -15.11
CA PRO A 86 -5.46 6.57 -15.59
C PRO A 86 -6.99 6.67 -15.52
N ALA A 87 -7.71 5.57 -15.75
CA ALA A 87 -9.17 5.54 -15.61
C ALA A 87 -9.59 5.79 -14.16
N PHE A 88 -8.89 5.22 -13.20
CA PHE A 88 -9.13 5.46 -11.78
C PHE A 88 -8.83 6.91 -11.40
N ASP A 89 -7.72 7.47 -11.88
CA ASP A 89 -7.38 8.89 -11.71
C ASP A 89 -8.50 9.79 -12.20
N LYS A 90 -8.98 9.56 -13.40
CA LYS A 90 -10.10 10.31 -13.99
C LYS A 90 -11.37 10.18 -13.16
N SER A 91 -11.66 8.97 -12.66
CA SER A 91 -12.81 8.71 -11.79
C SER A 91 -12.71 9.47 -10.48
N LEU A 92 -11.53 9.57 -9.88
CA LEU A 92 -11.29 10.35 -8.66
C LEU A 92 -11.58 11.83 -8.91
N THR A 93 -11.12 12.38 -10.04
CA THR A 93 -11.35 13.77 -10.41
C THR A 93 -12.84 14.05 -10.60
N ASN A 94 -13.58 13.10 -11.17
CA ASN A 94 -15.02 13.25 -11.47
C ASN A 94 -15.91 12.79 -10.30
N GLY A 95 -15.36 12.24 -9.23
CA GLY A 95 -16.13 11.71 -8.11
C GLY A 95 -16.92 10.44 -8.44
N THR A 96 -16.52 9.71 -9.47
CA THR A 96 -17.19 8.48 -9.95
C THR A 96 -16.41 7.21 -9.65
N ASN A 97 -15.34 7.30 -8.84
CA ASN A 97 -14.53 6.16 -8.47
C ASN A 97 -15.34 5.14 -7.65
N THR A 98 -15.08 3.86 -7.88
CA THR A 98 -15.74 2.76 -7.20
C THR A 98 -14.72 1.87 -6.47
N PRO A 99 -15.13 1.17 -5.39
CA PRO A 99 -14.27 0.18 -4.74
C PRO A 99 -13.81 -0.93 -5.68
N GLU A 100 -14.65 -1.30 -6.65
CA GLU A 100 -14.37 -2.33 -7.64
C GLU A 100 -13.22 -1.94 -8.57
N GLN A 101 -13.15 -0.68 -8.99
CA GLN A 101 -12.02 -0.16 -9.79
C GLN A 101 -10.70 -0.29 -9.02
N LYS A 102 -10.70 0.11 -7.78
CA LYS A 102 -9.54 0.02 -6.90
C LYS A 102 -9.13 -1.43 -6.69
N GLN A 103 -10.09 -2.31 -6.41
CA GLN A 103 -9.83 -3.72 -6.19
C GLN A 103 -9.22 -4.39 -7.42
N ALA A 104 -9.70 -4.05 -8.62
CA ALA A 104 -9.16 -4.56 -9.87
C ALA A 104 -7.67 -4.20 -10.05
N ILE A 105 -7.30 -2.97 -9.68
CA ILE A 105 -5.90 -2.53 -9.70
C ILE A 105 -5.06 -3.31 -8.69
N TYR A 106 -5.53 -3.46 -7.45
CA TYR A 106 -4.83 -4.23 -6.42
C TYR A 106 -4.62 -5.69 -6.83
N ASP A 107 -5.63 -6.31 -7.43
CA ASP A 107 -5.55 -7.69 -7.91
C ASP A 107 -4.47 -7.85 -8.98
N LEU A 108 -4.37 -6.90 -9.90
CA LEU A 108 -3.32 -6.89 -10.92
C LEU A 108 -1.93 -6.64 -10.34
N LEU A 109 -1.81 -5.72 -9.38
CA LEU A 109 -0.54 -5.46 -8.70
C LEU A 109 -0.06 -6.70 -7.93
N ASN A 110 -0.97 -7.41 -7.28
CA ASN A 110 -0.65 -8.67 -6.60
C ASN A 110 -0.19 -9.73 -7.60
N SER A 111 -0.80 -9.80 -8.77
CA SER A 111 -0.40 -10.72 -9.83
C SER A 111 1.00 -10.43 -10.38
N LEU A 112 1.46 -9.19 -10.36
CA LEU A 112 2.83 -8.84 -10.73
C LEU A 112 3.87 -9.44 -9.77
N GLY A 113 3.52 -9.63 -8.50
CA GLY A 113 4.39 -10.19 -7.48
C GLY A 113 4.51 -11.71 -7.53
N GLU A 114 3.70 -12.37 -8.32
CA GLU A 114 3.72 -13.81 -8.54
C GLU A 114 4.67 -14.13 -9.72
#